data_3f1e5f39d464b09019250ad6a8f1d590
#
_entry.id   3f1e5f39d464b09019250ad6a8f1d590
#
_cell.length_a   1.000
_cell.length_b   1.000
_cell.length_c   1.000
_cell.angle_alpha   90.00
_cell.angle_beta   90.00
_cell.angle_gamma   90.00
#
_symmetry.space_group_name_H-M   'P 1'
#
loop_
_entity.id
_entity.type
_entity.pdbx_description
1 polymer ?
#
loop_
_entity_poly.entity_id
_entity_poly.type
_entity_poly.pdbx_seq_one_letter_code
_entity_poly.pdbx_strand_id
1 'polypeptide(L)'
;MRTDKISYGEVAEWFTRCRNPEKGRPLQSWARMFKVESNYELRLGNAVVGVFSPDNKFTFKLTSQDARRCSITLSQALQRAIPFLWVRKATGRYVIKPTPQYEEYKKQHDNPHQWDYFGKQEGYELFDGLQFDLDTYEPINAKPLLKDTEIDQENKLTWLRQLRKFKQAIKVRARMGVLESLIQQVDRERTGISRHDWDMPNWESDAWQDMLYTSIKDSECSTDLLKGIIKSVSRGYYQTQISVKEVVAEADRLCTTYSLDLRRKFGVYKEIT
;
A
#
# COMPACT_ATOMS: atom_id res chain seq x y z
N MET A 1 8.39 -25.96 1.01
CA MET A 1 7.80 -25.83 2.35
C MET A 1 6.32 -26.10 2.18
N ARG A 2 5.77 -27.14 2.80
CA ARG A 2 4.36 -27.57 2.70
C ARG A 2 3.84 -27.86 4.11
N THR A 3 3.99 -26.93 5.02
CA THR A 3 3.36 -27.03 6.33
C THR A 3 2.33 -25.92 6.42
N ASP A 4 1.13 -26.25 6.82
CA ASP A 4 0.03 -25.31 7.00
C ASP A 4 0.28 -24.34 8.17
N LYS A 5 1.39 -24.53 8.86
CA LYS A 5 1.88 -23.73 9.99
C LYS A 5 3.31 -23.31 9.72
N ILE A 6 3.64 -22.09 10.06
CA ILE A 6 5.00 -21.58 9.99
C ILE A 6 5.34 -20.86 11.29
N SER A 7 6.38 -21.31 11.95
CA SER A 7 6.97 -20.66 13.12
C SER A 7 8.33 -20.07 12.78
N TYR A 8 8.85 -19.22 13.64
CA TYR A 8 10.23 -18.73 13.50
C TYR A 8 11.24 -19.88 13.45
N GLY A 9 11.05 -20.93 14.28
CA GLY A 9 11.91 -22.10 14.30
C GLY A 9 11.93 -22.85 12.97
N GLU A 10 10.77 -23.03 12.34
CA GLU A 10 10.67 -23.68 11.01
C GLU A 10 11.33 -22.84 9.91
N VAL A 11 11.20 -21.50 9.96
CA VAL A 11 11.92 -20.61 9.05
C VAL A 11 13.43 -20.73 9.25
N ALA A 12 13.87 -20.77 10.50
CA ALA A 12 15.27 -20.94 10.86
C ALA A 12 15.83 -22.28 10.33
N GLU A 13 15.16 -23.39 10.60
CA GLU A 13 15.52 -24.71 10.10
C GLU A 13 15.56 -24.74 8.56
N TRP A 14 14.51 -24.19 7.93
CA TRP A 14 14.45 -24.11 6.48
C TRP A 14 15.61 -23.30 5.93
N PHE A 15 16.01 -22.20 6.58
CA PHE A 15 17.10 -21.33 6.14
C PHE A 15 18.49 -21.99 6.30
N THR A 16 18.71 -22.86 7.30
CA THR A 16 20.00 -23.57 7.48
C THR A 16 20.41 -24.38 6.25
N ARG A 17 19.45 -24.80 5.44
CA ARG A 17 19.68 -25.53 4.17
C ARG A 17 19.99 -24.60 2.99
N CYS A 18 20.24 -23.31 3.25
CA CYS A 18 20.56 -22.34 2.20
C CYS A 18 22.03 -22.48 1.76
N ARG A 19 22.26 -22.77 0.47
CA ARG A 19 23.63 -22.93 -0.06
C ARG A 19 24.43 -21.62 -0.10
N ASN A 20 23.76 -20.49 -0.26
CA ASN A 20 24.35 -19.17 -0.30
C ASN A 20 23.51 -18.17 0.51
N PRO A 21 23.79 -18.05 1.82
CA PRO A 21 23.04 -17.19 2.73
C PRO A 21 23.08 -15.69 2.34
N GLU A 22 24.18 -15.21 1.76
CA GLU A 22 24.36 -13.82 1.36
C GLU A 22 23.41 -13.43 0.21
N LYS A 23 23.13 -14.37 -0.71
CA LYS A 23 22.16 -14.16 -1.80
C LYS A 23 20.72 -14.39 -1.37
N GLY A 24 20.50 -14.77 -0.14
CA GLY A 24 19.21 -15.16 0.40
C GLY A 24 18.65 -16.45 -0.19
N ARG A 25 17.78 -17.12 0.54
CA ARG A 25 17.13 -18.34 0.09
C ARG A 25 15.92 -18.01 -0.81
N PRO A 26 15.88 -18.48 -2.07
CA PRO A 26 14.79 -18.16 -2.97
C PRO A 26 13.49 -18.85 -2.53
N LEU A 27 12.41 -18.09 -2.52
CA LEU A 27 11.02 -18.56 -2.46
C LEU A 27 10.42 -18.61 -3.86
N GLN A 28 10.76 -17.60 -4.67
CA GLN A 28 10.44 -17.44 -6.08
C GLN A 28 11.58 -16.67 -6.78
N SER A 29 11.48 -16.47 -8.09
CA SER A 29 12.50 -15.72 -8.86
C SER A 29 12.71 -14.29 -8.34
N TRP A 30 11.66 -13.67 -7.79
CA TRP A 30 11.62 -12.28 -7.32
C TRP A 30 11.42 -12.16 -5.80
N ALA A 31 11.21 -13.28 -5.08
CA ALA A 31 11.02 -13.30 -3.62
C ALA A 31 12.09 -14.16 -2.94
N ARG A 32 12.75 -13.61 -1.92
CA ARG A 32 13.81 -14.28 -1.18
C ARG A 32 13.71 -14.03 0.31
N MET A 33 14.18 -14.98 1.09
CA MET A 33 14.36 -14.87 2.53
C MET A 33 15.84 -14.61 2.84
N PHE A 34 16.11 -13.64 3.69
CA PHE A 34 17.44 -13.29 4.16
C PHE A 34 17.51 -13.43 5.68
N LYS A 35 18.63 -13.89 6.20
CA LYS A 35 18.93 -13.79 7.62
C LYS A 35 19.65 -12.48 7.89
N VAL A 36 19.10 -11.67 8.78
CA VAL A 36 19.68 -10.39 9.22
C VAL A 36 19.69 -10.41 10.75
N GLU A 37 20.87 -10.50 11.31
CA GLU A 37 21.07 -10.73 12.75
C GLU A 37 20.29 -11.96 13.26
N SER A 38 19.36 -11.76 14.19
CA SER A 38 18.48 -12.80 14.69
C SER A 38 17.18 -12.96 13.91
N ASN A 39 16.88 -12.08 12.94
CA ASN A 39 15.61 -12.06 12.21
C ASN A 39 15.74 -12.72 10.83
N TYR A 40 14.59 -13.07 10.25
CA TYR A 40 14.49 -13.48 8.84
C TYR A 40 13.61 -12.49 8.08
N GLU A 41 14.19 -11.84 7.09
CA GLU A 41 13.50 -10.86 6.25
C GLU A 41 12.99 -11.48 4.96
N LEU A 42 11.71 -11.32 4.71
CA LEU A 42 11.10 -11.58 3.41
C LEU A 42 11.30 -10.35 2.52
N ARG A 43 12.01 -10.52 1.41
CA ARG A 43 12.26 -9.45 0.44
C ARG A 43 11.66 -9.75 -0.92
N LEU A 44 11.08 -8.72 -1.55
CA LEU A 44 10.68 -8.69 -2.95
C LEU A 44 11.67 -7.80 -3.71
N GLY A 45 12.56 -8.43 -4.48
CA GLY A 45 13.74 -7.71 -4.98
C GLY A 45 14.57 -7.17 -3.81
N ASN A 46 14.72 -5.85 -3.74
CA ASN A 46 15.45 -5.17 -2.65
C ASN A 46 14.52 -4.69 -1.51
N ALA A 47 13.21 -4.74 -1.68
CA ALA A 47 12.26 -4.24 -0.69
C ALA A 47 11.97 -5.30 0.38
N VAL A 48 12.18 -4.96 1.66
CA VAL A 48 11.74 -5.77 2.79
C VAL A 48 10.23 -5.61 2.92
N VAL A 49 9.49 -6.73 2.88
CA VAL A 49 8.01 -6.73 2.99
C VAL A 49 7.52 -7.40 4.26
N GLY A 50 8.38 -8.10 4.96
CA GLY A 50 8.05 -8.70 6.24
C GLY A 50 9.26 -9.27 6.96
N VAL A 51 9.13 -9.41 8.28
CA VAL A 51 10.19 -9.86 9.17
C VAL A 51 9.65 -10.91 10.15
N PHE A 52 10.29 -12.06 10.20
CA PHE A 52 10.09 -13.08 11.22
C PHE A 52 11.08 -12.82 12.35
N SER A 53 10.60 -12.68 13.57
CA SER A 53 11.41 -12.40 14.76
C SER A 53 11.46 -13.57 15.75
N PRO A 54 12.51 -13.66 16.58
CA PRO A 54 12.71 -14.78 17.51
C PRO A 54 11.59 -14.98 18.55
N ASP A 55 10.80 -13.94 18.80
CA ASP A 55 9.62 -13.97 19.66
C ASP A 55 8.37 -14.56 18.97
N ASN A 56 8.61 -15.32 17.91
CA ASN A 56 7.61 -16.03 17.10
C ASN A 56 6.54 -15.12 16.50
N LYS A 57 6.95 -13.92 16.04
CA LYS A 57 6.06 -12.96 15.37
C LYS A 57 6.47 -12.73 13.93
N PHE A 58 5.47 -12.38 13.12
CA PHE A 58 5.68 -11.84 11.79
C PHE A 58 5.21 -10.40 11.72
N THR A 59 6.09 -9.49 11.31
CA THR A 59 5.79 -8.06 11.18
C THR A 59 5.85 -7.65 9.71
N PHE A 60 4.80 -7.03 9.20
CA PHE A 60 4.81 -6.43 7.88
C PHE A 60 5.69 -5.19 7.85
N LYS A 61 6.46 -5.05 6.76
CA LYS A 61 7.29 -3.89 6.45
C LYS A 61 6.88 -3.35 5.08
N LEU A 62 5.98 -2.38 5.08
CA LEU A 62 5.36 -1.84 3.86
C LEU A 62 5.83 -0.41 3.57
N THR A 63 7.07 -0.09 3.92
CA THR A 63 7.64 1.25 3.85
C THR A 63 7.81 1.78 2.43
N SER A 64 7.59 0.97 1.40
CA SER A 64 7.85 1.40 0.04
C SER A 64 6.60 1.39 -0.83
N GLN A 65 6.58 2.32 -1.79
CA GLN A 65 5.62 2.30 -2.90
C GLN A 65 5.59 0.96 -3.65
N ASP A 66 6.66 0.16 -3.52
CA ASP A 66 6.81 -1.12 -4.21
C ASP A 66 5.89 -2.19 -3.62
N ALA A 67 5.64 -2.19 -2.32
CA ALA A 67 4.66 -3.08 -1.70
C ALA A 67 3.22 -2.82 -2.23
N ARG A 68 2.87 -1.56 -2.47
CA ARG A 68 1.56 -1.19 -3.03
C ARG A 68 1.45 -1.46 -4.54
N ARG A 69 2.55 -1.38 -5.28
CA ARG A 69 2.57 -1.68 -6.73
C ARG A 69 2.47 -3.17 -7.04
N CYS A 70 2.92 -4.01 -6.12
CA CYS A 70 3.08 -5.44 -6.33
C CYS A 70 1.99 -6.29 -5.66
N SER A 71 0.72 -5.88 -5.71
CA SER A 71 -0.35 -6.58 -4.99
C SER A 71 -0.45 -8.08 -5.29
N ILE A 72 -0.36 -8.47 -6.55
CA ILE A 72 -0.37 -9.87 -6.97
C ILE A 72 0.92 -10.54 -6.53
N THR A 73 2.05 -9.88 -6.75
CA THR A 73 3.38 -10.36 -6.41
C THR A 73 3.56 -10.52 -4.91
N LEU A 74 3.09 -9.53 -4.12
CA LEU A 74 3.10 -9.60 -2.66
C LEU A 74 2.21 -10.74 -2.15
N SER A 75 0.98 -10.85 -2.67
CA SER A 75 0.06 -11.93 -2.31
C SER A 75 0.67 -13.30 -2.60
N GLN A 76 1.26 -13.51 -3.78
CA GLN A 76 1.90 -14.77 -4.15
C GLN A 76 3.15 -15.07 -3.29
N ALA A 77 3.94 -14.05 -2.94
CA ALA A 77 5.09 -14.23 -2.05
C ALA A 77 4.65 -14.62 -0.65
N LEU A 78 3.65 -13.92 -0.12
CA LEU A 78 3.11 -14.17 1.21
C LEU A 78 2.49 -15.56 1.29
N GLN A 79 1.69 -15.98 0.31
CA GLN A 79 1.11 -17.33 0.27
C GLN A 79 2.15 -18.44 0.28
N ARG A 80 3.35 -18.19 -0.23
CA ARG A 80 4.46 -19.16 -0.20
C ARG A 80 5.30 -19.09 1.08
N ALA A 81 5.49 -17.90 1.61
CA ALA A 81 6.26 -17.67 2.84
C ALA A 81 5.40 -17.89 4.08
N ILE A 82 4.14 -17.54 4.00
CA ILE A 82 3.18 -17.54 5.11
C ILE A 82 1.85 -18.08 4.57
N PRO A 83 1.69 -19.40 4.48
CA PRO A 83 0.54 -20.03 3.82
C PRO A 83 -0.81 -19.71 4.50
N PHE A 84 -0.81 -19.28 5.76
CA PHE A 84 -2.02 -18.91 6.49
C PHE A 84 -2.47 -17.46 6.28
N LEU A 85 -1.71 -16.65 5.53
CA LEU A 85 -2.07 -15.26 5.25
C LEU A 85 -2.43 -15.08 3.79
N TRP A 86 -3.59 -14.51 3.55
CA TRP A 86 -4.03 -14.14 2.22
C TRP A 86 -4.22 -12.65 2.09
N VAL A 87 -3.53 -12.04 1.13
CA VAL A 87 -3.61 -10.61 0.84
C VAL A 87 -4.49 -10.40 -0.38
N ARG A 88 -5.51 -9.58 -0.24
CA ARG A 88 -6.43 -9.20 -1.30
C ARG A 88 -6.51 -7.68 -1.42
N LYS A 89 -6.61 -7.18 -2.64
CA LYS A 89 -7.02 -5.79 -2.88
C LYS A 89 -8.55 -5.74 -2.89
N ALA A 90 -9.13 -5.01 -1.94
CA ALA A 90 -10.57 -4.77 -1.88
C ALA A 90 -10.82 -3.27 -1.71
N THR A 91 -11.65 -2.69 -2.57
CA THR A 91 -12.06 -1.26 -2.51
C THR A 91 -10.89 -0.26 -2.33
N GLY A 92 -9.76 -0.52 -3.02
CA GLY A 92 -8.58 0.34 -2.95
C GLY A 92 -7.62 0.05 -1.79
N ARG A 93 -7.94 -0.91 -0.92
CA ARG A 93 -7.11 -1.35 0.21
C ARG A 93 -6.48 -2.70 -0.04
N TYR A 94 -5.41 -2.97 0.69
CA TYR A 94 -4.96 -4.33 0.91
C TYR A 94 -5.62 -4.85 2.18
N VAL A 95 -6.33 -5.94 2.03
CA VAL A 95 -6.96 -6.66 3.12
C VAL A 95 -6.20 -7.95 3.31
N ILE A 96 -5.80 -8.23 4.54
CA ILE A 96 -5.21 -9.50 4.90
C ILE A 96 -6.25 -10.33 5.64
N LYS A 97 -6.29 -11.61 5.30
CA LYS A 97 -7.17 -12.59 5.95
C LYS A 97 -6.32 -13.75 6.43
N PRO A 98 -6.31 -14.05 7.72
CA PRO A 98 -5.73 -15.30 8.20
C PRO A 98 -6.58 -16.48 7.74
N THR A 99 -5.92 -17.56 7.34
CA THR A 99 -6.59 -18.73 6.78
C THR A 99 -6.14 -20.06 7.40
N PRO A 100 -5.97 -20.13 8.72
CA PRO A 100 -5.45 -21.35 9.34
C PRO A 100 -6.34 -22.58 9.14
N GLN A 101 -7.60 -22.37 8.83
CA GLN A 101 -8.60 -23.44 8.72
C GLN A 101 -9.00 -23.73 7.26
N TYR A 102 -8.30 -23.16 6.26
CA TYR A 102 -8.72 -23.36 4.87
C TYR A 102 -8.59 -24.82 4.41
N GLU A 103 -7.55 -25.52 4.84
CA GLU A 103 -7.39 -26.95 4.52
C GLU A 103 -8.45 -27.81 5.22
N GLU A 104 -8.89 -27.42 6.40
CA GLU A 104 -9.99 -28.06 7.10
C GLU A 104 -11.34 -27.78 6.44
N TYR A 105 -11.56 -26.56 6.01
CA TYR A 105 -12.72 -26.17 5.21
C TYR A 105 -12.80 -26.93 3.88
N LYS A 106 -11.68 -27.13 3.19
CA LYS A 106 -11.63 -27.96 1.97
C LYS A 106 -12.07 -29.40 2.20
N LYS A 107 -11.74 -29.99 3.34
CA LYS A 107 -12.12 -31.36 3.67
C LYS A 107 -13.63 -31.51 3.92
N GLN A 108 -14.28 -30.43 4.33
CA GLN A 108 -15.70 -30.42 4.69
C GLN A 108 -16.62 -30.05 3.52
N HIS A 109 -16.06 -29.53 2.42
CA HIS A 109 -16.84 -29.03 1.29
C HIS A 109 -16.33 -29.63 -0.03
N ASP A 110 -17.20 -30.22 -0.80
CA ASP A 110 -16.87 -30.71 -2.14
C ASP A 110 -16.55 -29.52 -3.06
N ASN A 111 -15.30 -29.44 -3.49
CA ASN A 111 -14.81 -28.45 -4.45
C ASN A 111 -15.06 -26.98 -4.05
N PRO A 112 -14.73 -26.58 -2.82
CA PRO A 112 -14.99 -25.22 -2.38
C PRO A 112 -14.12 -24.23 -3.17
N HIS A 113 -14.74 -23.23 -3.77
CA HIS A 113 -13.99 -22.12 -4.31
C HIS A 113 -13.30 -21.40 -3.16
N GLN A 114 -11.99 -21.22 -3.28
CA GLN A 114 -11.16 -20.47 -2.32
C GLN A 114 -11.77 -19.09 -2.00
N TRP A 115 -12.44 -18.48 -2.96
CA TRP A 115 -13.16 -17.23 -2.84
C TRP A 115 -14.32 -17.25 -1.85
N ASP A 116 -15.04 -18.35 -1.76
CA ASP A 116 -16.20 -18.47 -0.87
C ASP A 116 -15.76 -18.54 0.59
N TYR A 117 -14.66 -19.23 0.85
CA TYR A 117 -14.05 -19.26 2.18
C TYR A 117 -13.56 -17.88 2.61
N PHE A 118 -12.75 -17.23 1.77
CA PHE A 118 -12.19 -15.92 2.07
C PHE A 118 -13.25 -14.82 2.11
N GLY A 119 -14.37 -14.99 1.42
CA GLY A 119 -15.49 -14.04 1.48
C GLY A 119 -16.15 -13.98 2.84
N LYS A 120 -16.16 -15.11 3.59
CA LYS A 120 -16.79 -15.23 4.90
C LYS A 120 -15.89 -14.84 6.07
N GLN A 121 -14.56 -14.82 5.88
CA GLN A 121 -13.61 -14.48 6.93
C GLN A 121 -13.58 -12.97 7.17
N GLU A 122 -13.47 -12.57 8.42
CA GLU A 122 -13.13 -11.20 8.78
C GLU A 122 -11.73 -10.88 8.29
N GLY A 123 -11.58 -9.73 7.66
CA GLY A 123 -10.30 -9.27 7.15
C GLY A 123 -9.80 -8.08 7.97
N TYR A 124 -8.49 -7.93 8.00
CA TYR A 124 -7.82 -6.80 8.63
C TYR A 124 -7.19 -5.92 7.57
N GLU A 125 -7.10 -4.64 7.85
CA GLU A 125 -6.36 -3.74 6.96
C GLU A 125 -4.87 -4.04 7.03
N LEU A 126 -4.22 -4.14 5.88
CA LEU A 126 -2.78 -4.29 5.79
C LEU A 126 -2.11 -2.93 5.87
N PHE A 127 -1.27 -2.71 6.89
CA PHE A 127 -0.49 -1.51 7.11
C PHE A 127 0.95 -1.84 7.53
N ASP A 128 1.84 -0.86 7.45
CA ASP A 128 3.22 -1.01 7.93
C ASP A 128 3.26 -1.22 9.44
N GLY A 129 3.97 -2.25 9.88
CA GLY A 129 4.03 -2.64 11.29
C GLY A 129 2.89 -3.54 11.77
N LEU A 130 1.96 -3.97 10.91
CA LEU A 130 0.98 -5.00 11.29
C LEU A 130 1.71 -6.28 11.70
N GLN A 131 1.39 -6.81 12.87
CA GLN A 131 2.02 -7.99 13.45
C GLN A 131 1.05 -9.15 13.59
N PHE A 132 1.57 -10.35 13.38
CA PHE A 132 0.88 -11.61 13.62
C PHE A 132 1.70 -12.46 14.59
N ASP A 133 1.01 -13.06 15.52
CA ASP A 133 1.51 -14.15 16.34
C ASP A 133 1.57 -15.42 15.50
N LEU A 134 2.71 -16.10 15.47
CA LEU A 134 2.90 -17.30 14.63
C LEU A 134 2.47 -18.60 15.33
N ASP A 135 2.11 -18.54 16.62
CA ASP A 135 1.53 -19.67 17.34
C ASP A 135 0.02 -19.73 17.15
N THR A 136 -0.65 -18.59 17.25
CA THR A 136 -2.11 -18.47 17.14
C THR A 136 -2.60 -18.09 15.75
N TYR A 137 -1.74 -17.49 14.93
CA TYR A 137 -2.06 -16.86 13.64
C TYR A 137 -3.00 -15.67 13.75
N GLU A 138 -3.12 -15.09 14.94
CA GLU A 138 -3.94 -13.92 15.18
C GLU A 138 -3.13 -12.63 15.04
N PRO A 139 -3.74 -11.56 14.56
CA PRO A 139 -3.10 -10.27 14.53
C PRO A 139 -3.00 -9.67 15.92
N ILE A 140 -1.82 -9.14 16.26
CA ILE A 140 -1.54 -8.53 17.58
C ILE A 140 -2.08 -7.09 17.66
N ASN A 141 -1.93 -6.34 16.56
CA ASN A 141 -2.26 -4.90 16.50
C ASN A 141 -3.17 -4.57 15.31
N ALA A 142 -4.03 -5.50 14.93
CA ALA A 142 -4.91 -5.33 13.79
C ALA A 142 -5.91 -4.18 13.98
N LYS A 143 -6.16 -3.48 12.88
CA LYS A 143 -7.28 -2.55 12.76
C LYS A 143 -8.42 -3.26 12.04
N PRO A 144 -9.62 -3.30 12.61
CA PRO A 144 -10.77 -3.91 11.94
C PRO A 144 -11.09 -3.15 10.65
N LEU A 145 -11.59 -3.88 9.66
CA LEU A 145 -12.13 -3.25 8.47
C LEU A 145 -13.43 -2.55 8.83
N LEU A 146 -13.49 -1.25 8.53
CA LEU A 146 -14.72 -0.52 8.69
C LEU A 146 -15.77 -1.05 7.69
N LYS A 147 -16.93 -1.46 8.17
CA LYS A 147 -18.05 -1.89 7.34
C LYS A 147 -18.65 -0.68 6.62
N ASP A 148 -19.08 -0.88 5.35
CA ASP A 148 -19.74 0.20 4.59
C ASP A 148 -21.03 0.72 5.26
N THR A 149 -21.64 -0.06 6.13
CA THR A 149 -22.84 0.29 6.90
C THR A 149 -22.63 1.40 7.93
N GLU A 150 -21.40 1.78 8.20
CA GLU A 150 -21.05 2.81 9.19
C GLU A 150 -20.55 4.12 8.56
N ILE A 151 -20.89 4.29 7.31
CA ILE A 151 -20.56 5.51 6.59
C ILE A 151 -21.46 6.65 7.07
N ASP A 152 -20.86 7.74 7.52
CA ASP A 152 -21.55 9.00 7.74
C ASP A 152 -21.93 9.60 6.37
N GLN A 153 -23.22 9.57 6.04
CA GLN A 153 -23.71 10.00 4.73
C GLN A 153 -23.53 11.51 4.51
N GLU A 154 -23.64 12.31 5.56
CA GLU A 154 -23.46 13.77 5.47
C GLU A 154 -21.99 14.11 5.19
N ASN A 155 -21.07 13.52 5.95
CA ASN A 155 -19.64 13.67 5.72
C ASN A 155 -19.22 13.13 4.36
N LYS A 156 -19.82 12.03 3.90
CA LYS A 156 -19.58 11.49 2.56
C LYS A 156 -20.02 12.48 1.46
N LEU A 157 -21.18 13.09 1.60
CA LEU A 157 -21.65 14.08 0.63
C LEU A 157 -20.77 15.34 0.63
N THR A 158 -20.35 15.77 1.82
CA THR A 158 -19.41 16.87 1.99
C THR A 158 -18.08 16.57 1.34
N TRP A 159 -17.50 15.39 1.59
CA TRP A 159 -16.29 14.91 0.93
C TRP A 159 -16.39 14.98 -0.59
N LEU A 160 -17.47 14.41 -1.17
CA LEU A 160 -17.65 14.39 -2.62
C LEU A 160 -17.79 15.79 -3.22
N ARG A 161 -18.42 16.71 -2.48
CA ARG A 161 -18.57 18.12 -2.89
C ARG A 161 -17.20 18.82 -2.89
N GLN A 162 -16.42 18.67 -1.82
CA GLN A 162 -15.11 19.30 -1.71
C GLN A 162 -14.11 18.72 -2.73
N LEU A 163 -14.14 17.42 -2.93
CA LEU A 163 -13.30 16.78 -3.96
C LEU A 163 -13.60 17.32 -5.38
N ARG A 164 -14.87 17.57 -5.70
CA ARG A 164 -15.23 18.18 -7.00
C ARG A 164 -14.70 19.61 -7.12
N LYS A 165 -14.83 20.42 -6.05
CA LYS A 165 -14.32 21.80 -6.00
C LYS A 165 -12.79 21.82 -6.12
N PHE A 166 -12.10 20.96 -5.40
CA PHE A 166 -10.64 20.82 -5.51
C PHE A 166 -10.18 20.51 -6.94
N LYS A 167 -10.82 19.53 -7.60
CA LYS A 167 -10.53 19.21 -8.99
C LYS A 167 -10.81 20.41 -9.94
N GLN A 168 -11.84 21.17 -9.65
CA GLN A 168 -12.14 22.39 -10.40
C GLN A 168 -11.10 23.48 -10.16
N ALA A 169 -10.60 23.64 -8.92
CA ALA A 169 -9.55 24.62 -8.61
C ALA A 169 -8.25 24.35 -9.42
N ILE A 170 -7.84 23.07 -9.59
CA ILE A 170 -6.70 22.71 -10.45
C ILE A 170 -6.97 23.14 -11.90
N LYS A 171 -8.18 22.88 -12.43
CA LYS A 171 -8.55 23.26 -13.79
C LYS A 171 -8.59 24.77 -14.01
N VAL A 172 -9.02 25.54 -12.99
CA VAL A 172 -9.00 27.00 -13.05
C VAL A 172 -7.56 27.51 -13.08
N ARG A 173 -6.67 27.00 -12.23
CA ARG A 173 -5.24 27.36 -12.29
C ARG A 173 -4.60 27.04 -13.61
N ALA A 174 -4.99 25.93 -14.26
CA ALA A 174 -4.54 25.62 -15.61
C ALA A 174 -4.98 26.70 -16.62
N ARG A 175 -6.25 27.12 -16.56
CA ARG A 175 -6.77 28.15 -17.47
C ARG A 175 -6.13 29.54 -17.26
N MET A 176 -5.64 29.80 -16.05
CA MET A 176 -4.97 31.08 -15.71
C MET A 176 -3.47 31.08 -16.09
N GLY A 177 -2.96 30.05 -16.74
CA GLY A 177 -1.54 29.95 -17.11
C GLY A 177 -0.59 29.64 -15.92
N VAL A 178 -1.14 29.51 -14.70
CA VAL A 178 -0.33 29.24 -13.51
C VAL A 178 0.27 27.82 -13.58
N LEU A 179 -0.48 26.88 -14.10
CA LEU A 179 -0.03 25.49 -14.21
C LEU A 179 1.10 25.34 -15.21
N GLU A 180 1.01 26.00 -16.37
CA GLU A 180 2.06 26.00 -17.38
C GLU A 180 3.36 26.61 -16.87
N SER A 181 3.26 27.71 -16.11
CA SER A 181 4.42 28.33 -15.47
C SER A 181 5.10 27.39 -14.48
N LEU A 182 4.32 26.66 -13.66
CA LEU A 182 4.85 25.69 -12.71
C LEU A 182 5.46 24.47 -13.41
N ILE A 183 4.85 23.99 -14.49
CA ILE A 183 5.39 22.90 -15.33
C ILE A 183 6.76 23.31 -15.87
N GLN A 184 6.89 24.52 -16.43
CA GLN A 184 8.17 25.04 -16.92
C GLN A 184 9.21 25.19 -15.82
N GLN A 185 8.78 25.57 -14.60
CA GLN A 185 9.67 25.66 -13.44
C GLN A 185 10.19 24.27 -13.05
N VAL A 186 9.31 23.29 -12.91
CA VAL A 186 9.66 21.89 -12.55
C VAL A 186 10.57 21.28 -13.63
N ASP A 187 10.30 21.52 -14.91
CA ASP A 187 11.15 21.04 -16.01
C ASP A 187 12.56 21.68 -15.97
N ARG A 188 12.67 22.96 -15.62
CA ARG A 188 13.98 23.61 -15.41
C ARG A 188 14.73 23.04 -14.22
N GLU A 189 14.06 22.82 -13.11
CA GLU A 189 14.63 22.17 -11.93
C GLU A 189 15.15 20.77 -12.26
N ARG A 190 14.46 20.04 -13.15
CA ARG A 190 14.86 18.70 -13.59
C ARG A 190 16.08 18.69 -14.51
N THR A 191 16.25 19.73 -15.33
CA THR A 191 17.28 19.82 -16.37
C THR A 191 18.66 20.13 -15.76
N GLY A 192 19.24 19.33 -15.02
CA GLY A 192 20.57 19.53 -14.38
C GLY A 192 20.76 18.69 -13.16
N ILE A 193 19.73 17.94 -12.77
CA ILE A 193 19.77 17.07 -11.60
C ILE A 193 19.80 15.61 -12.05
N SER A 194 20.67 14.81 -11.44
CA SER A 194 20.69 13.37 -11.62
C SER A 194 19.32 12.77 -11.26
N ARG A 195 18.89 11.73 -11.99
CA ARG A 195 17.64 11.01 -11.68
C ARG A 195 17.55 10.53 -10.24
N HIS A 196 18.69 10.22 -9.62
CA HIS A 196 18.76 9.75 -8.24
C HIS A 196 18.59 10.88 -7.21
N ASP A 197 18.90 12.11 -7.61
CA ASP A 197 18.83 13.29 -6.76
C ASP A 197 17.52 14.07 -6.92
N TRP A 198 16.60 13.57 -7.80
CA TRP A 198 15.29 14.17 -7.99
C TRP A 198 14.40 13.92 -6.79
N ASP A 199 14.17 14.97 -5.99
CA ASP A 199 13.31 14.91 -4.81
C ASP A 199 11.84 14.71 -5.20
N MET A 200 11.41 13.45 -5.14
CA MET A 200 10.04 13.04 -5.45
C MET A 200 9.16 13.12 -4.22
N PRO A 201 7.90 13.61 -4.36
CA PRO A 201 6.95 13.60 -3.26
C PRO A 201 6.75 12.19 -2.71
N ASN A 202 6.93 12.01 -1.41
CA ASN A 202 6.54 10.80 -0.72
C ASN A 202 5.06 10.89 -0.33
N TRP A 203 4.17 10.51 -1.26
CA TRP A 203 2.72 10.55 -1.06
C TRP A 203 2.21 9.64 0.07
N GLU A 204 3.06 8.80 0.61
CA GLU A 204 2.74 7.92 1.74
C GLU A 204 3.04 8.57 3.09
N SER A 205 3.82 9.66 3.09
CA SER A 205 4.08 10.40 4.32
C SER A 205 2.85 11.20 4.76
N ASP A 206 2.70 11.32 6.07
CA ASP A 206 1.61 12.10 6.68
C ASP A 206 1.60 13.55 6.17
N ALA A 207 2.77 14.16 5.98
CA ALA A 207 2.89 15.53 5.51
C ALA A 207 2.24 15.74 4.13
N TRP A 208 2.49 14.84 3.16
CA TRP A 208 1.89 14.93 1.83
C TRP A 208 0.41 14.57 1.85
N GLN A 209 0.01 13.61 2.68
CA GLN A 209 -1.39 13.26 2.86
C GLN A 209 -2.18 14.36 3.55
N ASP A 210 -1.60 15.04 4.54
CA ASP A 210 -2.21 16.21 5.18
C ASP A 210 -2.34 17.38 4.22
N MET A 211 -1.34 17.63 3.40
CA MET A 211 -1.40 18.67 2.36
C MET A 211 -2.52 18.38 1.35
N LEU A 212 -2.66 17.13 0.92
CA LEU A 212 -3.74 16.71 0.01
C LEU A 212 -5.12 16.82 0.69
N TYR A 213 -5.22 16.37 1.93
CA TYR A 213 -6.45 16.48 2.74
C TYR A 213 -6.89 17.92 2.91
N THR A 214 -5.99 18.80 3.36
CA THR A 214 -6.27 20.23 3.58
C THR A 214 -6.71 20.90 2.29
N SER A 215 -6.00 20.64 1.20
CA SER A 215 -6.35 21.18 -0.13
C SER A 215 -7.73 20.75 -0.60
N ILE A 216 -8.13 19.50 -0.36
CA ILE A 216 -9.48 19.04 -0.67
C ILE A 216 -10.50 19.68 0.24
N LYS A 217 -10.25 19.76 1.56
CA LYS A 217 -11.12 20.34 2.56
C LYS A 217 -11.40 21.81 2.27
N ASP A 218 -10.36 22.57 1.96
CA ASP A 218 -10.46 24.00 1.68
C ASP A 218 -10.89 24.29 0.24
N SER A 219 -10.96 23.26 -0.61
CA SER A 219 -11.25 23.36 -2.04
C SER A 219 -10.23 24.22 -2.80
N GLU A 220 -9.00 24.25 -2.31
CA GLU A 220 -7.87 24.99 -2.89
C GLU A 220 -6.72 24.02 -3.20
N CYS A 221 -5.89 24.40 -4.16
CA CYS A 221 -4.67 23.66 -4.47
C CYS A 221 -3.47 24.55 -4.20
N SER A 222 -2.70 24.24 -3.15
CA SER A 222 -1.47 24.97 -2.86
C SER A 222 -0.47 24.82 -4.00
N THR A 223 0.45 25.77 -4.12
CA THR A 223 1.51 25.73 -5.13
C THR A 223 2.43 24.53 -4.91
N ASP A 224 2.73 24.19 -3.67
CA ASP A 224 3.62 23.06 -3.32
C ASP A 224 2.98 21.73 -3.65
N LEU A 225 1.68 21.56 -3.33
CA LEU A 225 0.93 20.38 -3.74
C LEU A 225 0.93 20.24 -5.27
N LEU A 226 0.70 21.32 -6.00
CA LEU A 226 0.66 21.32 -7.45
C LEU A 226 2.02 20.98 -8.05
N LYS A 227 3.12 21.52 -7.51
CA LYS A 227 4.49 21.12 -7.87
C LYS A 227 4.74 19.65 -7.62
N GLY A 228 4.31 19.12 -6.47
CA GLY A 228 4.41 17.70 -6.15
C GLY A 228 3.66 16.81 -7.15
N ILE A 229 2.45 17.21 -7.55
CA ILE A 229 1.67 16.50 -8.58
C ILE A 229 2.41 16.51 -9.92
N ILE A 230 2.95 17.68 -10.35
CA ILE A 230 3.74 17.82 -11.58
C ILE A 230 4.98 16.92 -11.52
N LYS A 231 5.71 16.93 -10.41
CA LYS A 231 6.87 16.03 -10.21
C LYS A 231 6.48 14.56 -10.36
N SER A 232 5.31 14.17 -9.88
CA SER A 232 4.82 12.79 -10.01
C SER A 232 4.50 12.39 -11.46
N VAL A 233 4.00 13.31 -12.27
CA VAL A 233 3.79 13.09 -13.70
C VAL A 233 5.12 12.94 -14.43
N SER A 234 6.13 13.73 -14.07
CA SER A 234 7.45 13.76 -14.73
C SER A 234 8.32 12.49 -14.50
N ARG A 235 7.80 11.46 -13.81
CA ARG A 235 8.49 10.18 -13.59
C ARG A 235 8.84 9.41 -14.88
N GLY A 236 8.12 9.66 -15.96
CA GLY A 236 8.36 8.99 -17.23
C GLY A 236 9.68 9.44 -17.86
N TYR A 237 10.58 8.49 -18.11
CA TYR A 237 11.95 8.72 -18.62
C TYR A 237 12.00 9.42 -19.97
N TYR A 238 10.89 9.46 -20.70
CA TYR A 238 10.79 9.95 -22.08
C TYR A 238 9.77 11.08 -22.27
N GLN A 239 9.12 11.53 -21.21
CA GLN A 239 8.17 12.64 -21.34
C GLN A 239 8.92 13.97 -21.41
N THR A 240 9.08 14.48 -22.61
CA THR A 240 9.69 15.78 -22.89
C THR A 240 8.76 16.96 -22.64
N GLN A 241 7.46 16.70 -22.55
CA GLN A 241 6.46 17.73 -22.26
C GLN A 241 5.35 17.17 -21.35
N ILE A 242 5.14 17.83 -20.22
CA ILE A 242 4.05 17.55 -19.32
C ILE A 242 2.84 18.38 -19.75
N SER A 243 1.70 17.72 -19.98
CA SER A 243 0.47 18.42 -20.34
C SER A 243 -0.41 18.68 -19.10
N VAL A 244 -1.22 19.73 -19.18
CA VAL A 244 -2.25 20.03 -18.17
C VAL A 244 -3.18 18.84 -17.92
N LYS A 245 -3.51 18.09 -18.98
CA LYS A 245 -4.36 16.90 -18.91
C LYS A 245 -3.74 15.82 -18.02
N GLU A 246 -2.45 15.58 -18.14
CA GLU A 246 -1.72 14.59 -17.32
C GLU A 246 -1.65 15.00 -15.85
N VAL A 247 -1.43 16.30 -15.56
CA VAL A 247 -1.43 16.81 -14.18
C VAL A 247 -2.81 16.63 -13.54
N VAL A 248 -3.88 16.92 -14.24
CA VAL A 248 -5.25 16.71 -13.76
C VAL A 248 -5.54 15.22 -13.55
N ALA A 249 -5.10 14.36 -14.46
CA ALA A 249 -5.25 12.91 -14.32
C ALA A 249 -4.48 12.35 -13.14
N GLU A 250 -3.25 12.84 -12.91
CA GLU A 250 -2.44 12.43 -11.76
C GLU A 250 -3.05 12.88 -10.42
N ALA A 251 -3.58 14.10 -10.37
CA ALA A 251 -4.32 14.57 -9.18
C ALA A 251 -5.54 13.67 -8.88
N ASP A 252 -6.28 13.27 -9.91
CA ASP A 252 -7.40 12.34 -9.78
C ASP A 252 -6.96 10.95 -9.32
N ARG A 253 -5.85 10.46 -9.87
CA ARG A 253 -5.24 9.20 -9.47
C ARG A 253 -4.83 9.21 -8.00
N LEU A 254 -4.16 10.27 -7.52
CA LEU A 254 -3.77 10.43 -6.12
C LEU A 254 -4.98 10.44 -5.18
N CYS A 255 -6.01 11.23 -5.51
CA CYS A 255 -7.25 11.25 -4.74
C CYS A 255 -7.94 9.87 -4.70
N THR A 256 -7.85 9.09 -5.77
CA THR A 256 -8.41 7.73 -5.82
C THR A 256 -7.56 6.74 -5.03
N THR A 257 -6.24 6.84 -5.15
CA THR A 257 -5.29 5.93 -4.46
C THR A 257 -5.40 6.06 -2.94
N TYR A 258 -5.46 7.29 -2.44
CA TYR A 258 -5.52 7.59 -1.01
C TYR A 258 -6.95 7.87 -0.50
N SER A 259 -7.96 7.55 -1.29
CA SER A 259 -9.36 7.90 -1.00
C SER A 259 -9.85 7.40 0.36
N LEU A 260 -9.33 6.27 0.83
CA LEU A 260 -9.72 5.73 2.12
C LEU A 260 -9.19 6.59 3.27
N ASP A 261 -7.86 6.85 3.25
CA ASP A 261 -7.21 7.61 4.31
C ASP A 261 -7.77 9.04 4.36
N LEU A 262 -8.00 9.64 3.20
CA LEU A 262 -8.63 10.94 3.08
C LEU A 262 -10.07 10.93 3.62
N ARG A 263 -10.89 9.92 3.29
CA ARG A 263 -12.26 9.79 3.81
C ARG A 263 -12.28 9.58 5.32
N ARG A 264 -11.32 8.85 5.88
CA ARG A 264 -11.16 8.70 7.34
C ARG A 264 -10.90 10.05 7.99
N LYS A 265 -9.93 10.81 7.47
CA LYS A 265 -9.63 12.16 7.96
C LYS A 265 -10.84 13.12 7.84
N PHE A 266 -11.70 12.92 6.86
CA PHE A 266 -12.98 13.64 6.71
C PHE A 266 -14.09 13.15 7.63
N GLY A 267 -13.87 12.10 8.41
CA GLY A 267 -14.91 11.51 9.27
C GLY A 267 -16.04 10.83 8.49
N VAL A 268 -15.77 10.40 7.24
CA VAL A 268 -16.76 9.66 6.43
C VAL A 268 -17.06 8.30 7.04
N TYR A 269 -16.11 7.74 7.80
CA TYR A 269 -16.28 6.48 8.51
C TYR A 269 -16.40 6.77 10.00
N LYS A 270 -17.42 6.22 10.65
CA LYS A 270 -17.56 6.24 12.10
C LYS A 270 -16.77 5.07 12.67
N GLU A 271 -15.96 5.33 13.69
CA GLU A 271 -15.35 4.26 14.46
C GLU A 271 -16.45 3.49 15.20
N ILE A 272 -16.35 2.16 15.14
CA ILE A 272 -17.19 1.29 15.98
C ILE A 272 -16.55 1.32 17.36
N THR A 273 -17.22 1.95 18.30
CA THR A 273 -16.90 1.86 19.74
C THR A 273 -17.42 0.56 20.31
#